data_c9da40b24b0d630c64a42eecb451b8e9
#
_entry.id   c9da40b24b0d630c64a42eecb451b8e9
#
_cell.length_a   1.000
_cell.length_b   1.000
_cell.length_c   1.000
_cell.angle_alpha   90.00
_cell.angle_beta   90.00
_cell.angle_gamma   90.00
#
_symmetry.space_group_name_H-M   'P 1'
#
loop_
_entity.id
_entity.type
_entity.pdbx_description
1 polymer ?
#
loop_
_entity_poly.entity_id
_entity_poly.type
_entity_poly.pdbx_seq_one_letter_code
_entity_poly.pdbx_strand_id
1 'polypeptide(L)' 'MSELVLINVSGRDKPGLTSEITGIMGQYDVRILDIGQAVIHDHLTWGILIEIP' A
#
# COMPACT_ATOMS: atom_id res chain seq x y z
N MET A 1 1.32 19.24 -12.04
CA MET A 1 0.31 18.23 -12.43
C MET A 1 0.49 16.97 -11.58
N SER A 2 -0.57 16.50 -10.97
CA SER A 2 -0.48 15.31 -10.13
C SER A 2 -0.79 14.04 -10.94
N GLU A 3 -0.32 12.92 -10.44
CA GLU A 3 -0.52 11.62 -11.08
C GLU A 3 -1.09 10.65 -10.05
N LEU A 4 -2.07 9.86 -10.47
CA LEU A 4 -2.63 8.81 -9.61
C LEU A 4 -1.97 7.48 -9.98
N VAL A 5 -1.49 6.78 -8.96
CA VAL A 5 -0.86 5.48 -9.14
C VAL A 5 -1.50 4.49 -8.19
N LEU A 6 -1.86 3.33 -8.72
CA LEU A 6 -2.36 2.24 -7.91
C LEU A 6 -1.24 1.22 -7.74
N ILE A 7 -0.85 1.00 -6.50
CA ILE A 7 0.20 0.05 -6.15
C ILE A 7 -0.46 -1.20 -5.59
N ASN A 8 -0.12 -2.35 -6.14
CA ASN A 8 -0.59 -3.63 -5.64
C ASN A 8 0.56 -4.39 -5.01
N VAL A 9 0.35 -4.83 -3.78
CA VAL A 9 1.32 -5.63 -3.04
C VAL A 9 0.63 -6.90 -2.61
N SER A 10 1.22 -8.04 -2.87
CA SER A 10 0.66 -9.31 -2.42
C SER A 10 1.78 -10.22 -1.94
N GLY A 11 1.45 -11.03 -0.96
CA GLY A 11 2.42 -11.94 -0.37
C GLY A 11 1.82 -12.67 0.81
N ARG A 12 2.66 -13.41 1.51
CA ARG A 12 2.22 -14.11 2.70
C ARG A 12 1.93 -13.11 3.81
N ASP A 13 0.78 -13.30 4.46
CA ASP A 13 0.40 -12.44 5.58
C ASP A 13 1.35 -12.69 6.75
N LYS A 14 1.99 -11.63 7.23
CA LYS A 14 2.86 -11.70 8.39
C LYS A 14 2.76 -10.40 9.20
N PRO A 15 2.98 -10.49 10.53
CA PRO A 15 2.92 -9.31 11.38
C PRO A 15 3.88 -8.21 10.95
N GLY A 16 3.44 -6.98 11.01
CA GLY A 16 4.27 -5.82 10.74
C GLY A 16 4.39 -5.41 9.29
N LEU A 17 3.86 -6.20 8.35
CA LEU A 17 3.98 -5.87 6.94
C LEU A 17 3.30 -4.54 6.62
N THR A 18 2.11 -4.31 7.18
CA THR A 18 1.39 -3.06 7.01
C THR A 18 2.22 -1.87 7.46
N SER A 19 2.81 -1.98 8.65
CA SER A 19 3.61 -0.89 9.22
C SER A 19 4.85 -0.60 8.40
N GLU A 20 5.50 -1.65 7.87
CA GLU A 20 6.68 -1.47 7.04
C GLU A 20 6.35 -0.71 5.76
N ILE A 21 5.27 -1.08 5.09
CA ILE A 21 4.89 -0.47 3.82
C ILE A 21 4.46 0.98 4.03
N THR A 22 3.64 1.25 5.03
CA THR A 22 3.20 2.62 5.31
C THR A 22 4.36 3.50 5.78
N GLY A 23 5.32 2.92 6.51
CA GLY A 23 6.52 3.62 6.90
C GLY A 23 7.37 4.04 5.71
N ILE A 24 7.52 3.14 4.72
CA ILE A 24 8.24 3.46 3.49
C ILE A 24 7.53 4.57 2.71
N MET A 25 6.22 4.49 2.58
CA MET A 25 5.43 5.50 1.88
C MET A 25 5.54 6.87 2.56
N GLY A 26 5.64 6.90 3.88
CA GLY A 26 5.80 8.14 4.63
C GLY A 26 7.12 8.86 4.39
N GLN A 27 8.11 8.18 3.82
CA GLN A 27 9.41 8.78 3.50
C GLN A 27 9.38 9.54 2.17
N TYR A 28 8.34 9.38 1.39
CA TYR A 28 8.20 10.01 0.08
C TYR A 28 7.09 11.06 0.15
N ASP A 29 7.20 12.06 -0.70
CA ASP A 29 6.20 13.12 -0.78
C ASP A 29 5.02 12.65 -1.62
N VAL A 30 4.31 11.66 -1.11
CA VAL A 30 3.14 11.10 -1.78
C VAL A 30 1.94 11.19 -0.83
N ARG A 31 0.76 11.28 -1.43
CA ARG A 31 -0.48 11.34 -0.68
C ARG A 31 -1.23 10.02 -0.87
N ILE A 32 -1.51 9.36 0.23
CA ILE A 32 -2.30 8.12 0.20
C ILE A 32 -3.77 8.51 0.18
N LEU A 33 -4.46 8.12 -0.88
CA LEU A 33 -5.88 8.44 -1.05
C LEU A 33 -6.78 7.32 -0.55
N ASP A 34 -6.35 6.08 -0.71
CA ASP A 34 -7.16 4.94 -0.33
C ASP A 34 -6.28 3.71 -0.17
N ILE A 35 -6.70 2.81 0.71
CA ILE A 35 -6.04 1.52 0.92
C ILE A 35 -7.13 0.46 1.04
N GLY A 36 -7.03 -0.58 0.21
CA GLY A 36 -7.89 -1.75 0.31
C GLY A 36 -7.05 -2.98 0.53
N GLN A 37 -7.57 -3.93 1.31
CA GLN A 37 -6.85 -5.18 1.54
C GLN A 37 -7.81 -6.35 1.58
N ALA A 38 -7.28 -7.53 1.23
CA ALA A 38 -8.01 -8.78 1.32
C ALA A 38 -7.04 -9.88 1.75
N VAL A 39 -7.52 -10.79 2.58
CA VAL A 39 -6.74 -11.95 3.01
C VAL A 39 -7.47 -13.19 2.52
N ILE A 40 -6.77 -14.01 1.73
CA ILE A 40 -7.30 -15.27 1.21
C ILE A 40 -6.30 -16.35 1.62
N HIS A 41 -6.77 -17.29 2.45
CA HIS A 41 -5.87 -18.23 3.13
C HIS A 41 -4.85 -17.45 3.95
N ASP A 42 -3.57 -17.64 3.64
CA ASP A 42 -2.47 -16.96 4.31
C ASP A 42 -1.82 -15.90 3.41
N HIS A 43 -2.52 -15.50 2.35
CA HIS A 43 -2.03 -14.50 1.41
C HIS A 43 -2.75 -13.17 1.61
N LEU A 44 -1.98 -12.13 1.78
CA LEU A 44 -2.47 -10.77 1.91
C LEU A 44 -2.25 -10.04 0.59
N THR A 45 -3.31 -9.38 0.11
CA THR A 45 -3.26 -8.54 -1.08
C THR A 45 -3.67 -7.14 -0.70
N TRP A 46 -2.89 -6.15 -1.12
CA TRP A 46 -3.17 -4.75 -0.87
C TRP A 46 -3.21 -3.97 -2.16
N GLY A 47 -4.17 -3.04 -2.23
CA GLY A 47 -4.14 -1.98 -3.22
C GLY A 47 -3.99 -0.65 -2.50
N ILE A 48 -3.03 0.15 -2.90
CA ILE A 48 -2.79 1.47 -2.33
C ILE A 48 -2.86 2.49 -3.45
N LEU A 49 -3.84 3.39 -3.36
CA LEU A 49 -3.98 4.46 -4.35
C LEU A 49 -3.28 5.69 -3.80
N ILE A 50 -2.28 6.17 -4.54
CA ILE A 50 -1.51 7.34 -4.14
C ILE A 50 -1.59 8.42 -5.20
N GLU A 51 -1.38 9.64 -4.73
CA GLU A 51 -1.25 10.81 -5.61
C GLU A 51 0.17 11.33 -5.49
N ILE A 52 0.83 11.46 -6.63
CA ILE A 52 2.18 12.00 -6.72
C ILE A 52 2.09 13.40 -7.29
N PRO A 53 2.64 14.39 -6.60
CA PRO A 53 2.57 15.78 -7.03
C PRO A 53 3.36 16.06 -8.32
#